data_9cadb5902fa65875074487078c779ff6
#
_entry.id   9cadb5902fa65875074487078c779ff6
#
_cell.length_a   1.000
_cell.length_b   1.000
_cell.length_c   1.000
_cell.angle_alpha   90.00
_cell.angle_beta   90.00
_cell.angle_gamma   90.00
#
_symmetry.space_group_name_H-M   'P 1'
#
loop_
_entity.id
_entity.type
_entity.pdbx_description
1 polymer ?
#
loop_
_entity_poly.entity_id
_entity_poly.type
_entity_poly.pdbx_seq_one_letter_code
_entity_poly.pdbx_strand_id
1 'polypeptide(L)'
;MKVIDLTLTISDNIPTFPGSPKPNFINWESIEKDGYNLELLFLSTHTGTHIDAPYHFLKKGQKIHQIVTKRLVTEAVLIKIRKGSDQSITKTDIEKFEKKHGKIDDGSTVIFHTGWQKNLEKKSYFVKNPGLSKSAAKYLTSKKINLVGIDSPSIDLGKDDKFSV
;
A
#
# COMPACT_ATOMS: atom_id res chain seq x y z
N MET A 1 0.74 23.49 -10.94
CA MET A 1 0.45 22.23 -10.26
C MET A 1 1.69 21.81 -9.48
N LYS A 2 1.57 21.42 -8.21
CA LYS A 2 2.68 20.89 -7.41
C LYS A 2 2.58 19.36 -7.41
N VAL A 3 3.63 18.68 -7.85
CA VAL A 3 3.74 17.22 -7.80
C VAL A 3 4.65 16.86 -6.62
N ILE A 4 4.24 15.88 -5.83
CA ILE A 4 5.02 15.36 -4.69
C ILE A 4 5.11 13.85 -4.87
N ASP A 5 6.34 13.35 -4.97
CA ASP A 5 6.59 11.91 -4.97
C ASP A 5 6.55 11.40 -3.54
N LEU A 6 5.69 10.42 -3.27
CA LEU A 6 5.51 9.75 -1.98
C LEU A 6 5.94 8.28 -2.03
N THR A 7 6.57 7.84 -3.12
CA THR A 7 7.00 6.46 -3.30
C THR A 7 8.32 6.18 -2.61
N LEU A 8 8.54 4.92 -2.25
CA LEU A 8 9.85 4.44 -1.82
C LEU A 8 10.75 4.27 -3.04
N THR A 9 12.00 4.68 -2.93
CA THR A 9 13.01 4.39 -3.94
C THR A 9 13.19 2.87 -4.05
N ILE A 10 13.05 2.34 -5.26
CA ILE A 10 13.31 0.92 -5.53
C ILE A 10 14.81 0.74 -5.69
N SER A 11 15.40 -0.15 -4.91
CA SER A 11 16.81 -0.49 -4.90
C SER A 11 17.01 -1.93 -4.43
N ASP A 12 18.21 -2.47 -4.59
CA ASP A 12 18.60 -3.80 -4.10
C ASP A 12 18.37 -3.98 -2.59
N ASN A 13 18.46 -2.89 -1.87
CA ASN A 13 18.38 -2.87 -0.40
C ASN A 13 16.99 -2.50 0.14
N ILE A 14 16.01 -2.27 -0.75
CA ILE A 14 14.65 -1.95 -0.28
C ILE A 14 14.12 -3.10 0.61
N PRO A 15 13.55 -2.80 1.78
CA PRO A 15 12.94 -3.83 2.61
C PRO A 15 11.82 -4.56 1.87
N THR A 16 11.82 -5.88 1.94
CA THR A 16 10.81 -6.75 1.31
C THR A 16 10.03 -7.51 2.37
N PHE A 17 8.81 -7.91 2.03
CA PHE A 17 7.99 -8.73 2.91
C PHE A 17 8.71 -10.06 3.21
N PRO A 18 8.66 -10.58 4.45
CA PRO A 18 9.29 -11.85 4.80
C PRO A 18 8.89 -13.00 3.86
N GLY A 19 9.89 -13.66 3.28
CA GLY A 19 9.68 -14.72 2.29
C GLY A 19 9.56 -14.26 0.84
N SER A 20 9.43 -12.97 0.58
CA SER A 20 9.46 -12.44 -0.79
C SER A 20 10.90 -12.35 -1.33
N PRO A 21 11.10 -12.55 -2.64
CA PRO A 21 12.41 -12.37 -3.25
C PRO A 21 12.86 -10.91 -3.13
N LYS A 22 14.15 -10.71 -2.92
CA LYS A 22 14.74 -9.36 -2.98
C LYS A 22 14.81 -8.90 -4.42
N PRO A 23 14.67 -7.59 -4.66
CA PRO A 23 14.99 -7.00 -5.95
C PRO A 23 16.42 -7.33 -6.36
N ASN A 24 16.63 -7.51 -7.64
CA ASN A 24 17.96 -7.67 -8.22
C ASN A 24 18.02 -6.85 -9.51
N PHE A 25 19.06 -6.02 -9.61
CA PHE A 25 19.34 -5.16 -10.75
C PHE A 25 20.61 -5.67 -11.41
N ILE A 26 20.51 -6.11 -12.65
CA ILE A 26 21.62 -6.70 -13.40
C ILE A 26 21.95 -5.74 -14.54
N ASN A 27 23.17 -5.18 -14.51
CA ASN A 27 23.68 -4.42 -15.63
C ASN A 27 23.85 -5.36 -16.82
N TRP A 28 23.02 -5.18 -17.84
CA TRP A 28 23.01 -6.03 -19.01
C TRP A 28 23.92 -5.49 -20.12
N GLU A 29 23.85 -4.20 -20.36
CA GLU A 29 24.68 -3.49 -21.34
C GLU A 29 25.21 -2.18 -20.74
N SER A 30 26.34 -1.67 -21.26
CA SER A 30 26.98 -0.46 -20.78
C SER A 30 27.39 0.48 -21.91
N ILE A 31 27.44 1.78 -21.64
CA ILE A 31 27.85 2.80 -22.60
C ILE A 31 29.24 2.49 -23.19
N GLU A 32 30.15 1.97 -22.36
CA GLU A 32 31.55 1.71 -22.77
C GLU A 32 31.67 0.60 -23.80
N LYS A 33 30.77 -0.41 -23.76
CA LYS A 33 30.82 -1.57 -24.65
C LYS A 33 29.80 -1.49 -25.78
N ASP A 34 28.60 -1.03 -25.43
CA ASP A 34 27.41 -1.19 -26.26
C ASP A 34 26.84 0.14 -26.74
N GLY A 35 27.36 1.26 -26.20
CA GLY A 35 26.96 2.63 -26.56
C GLY A 35 25.72 3.12 -25.81
N TYR A 36 25.15 2.31 -24.94
CA TYR A 36 24.00 2.63 -24.09
C TYR A 36 23.98 1.75 -22.82
N ASN A 37 23.26 2.19 -21.79
CA ASN A 37 23.06 1.40 -20.58
C ASN A 37 21.70 0.67 -20.65
N LEU A 38 21.70 -0.58 -20.26
CA LEU A 38 20.50 -1.41 -20.09
C LEU A 38 20.61 -2.24 -18.82
N GLU A 39 19.55 -2.24 -18.02
CA GLU A 39 19.44 -3.06 -16.82
C GLU A 39 18.31 -4.07 -16.94
N LEU A 40 18.56 -5.30 -16.49
CA LEU A 40 17.53 -6.30 -16.29
C LEU A 40 17.07 -6.26 -14.84
N LEU A 41 15.76 -6.09 -14.64
CA LEU A 41 15.17 -5.99 -13.32
C LEU A 41 14.42 -7.27 -12.95
N PHE A 42 14.77 -7.83 -11.81
CA PHE A 42 14.03 -8.94 -11.21
C PHE A 42 13.36 -8.45 -9.94
N LEU A 43 12.04 -8.29 -9.98
CA LEU A 43 11.24 -7.70 -8.90
C LEU A 43 10.03 -8.57 -8.58
N SER A 44 9.66 -8.61 -7.29
CA SER A 44 8.30 -9.01 -6.90
C SER A 44 7.30 -7.93 -7.28
N THR A 45 6.08 -8.30 -7.63
CA THR A 45 4.97 -7.35 -7.83
C THR A 45 4.62 -6.55 -6.57
N HIS A 46 5.07 -7.01 -5.40
CA HIS A 46 4.88 -6.36 -4.10
C HIS A 46 6.18 -5.70 -3.59
N THR A 47 6.93 -5.07 -4.49
CA THR A 47 8.16 -4.34 -4.14
C THR A 47 7.87 -2.85 -3.96
N GLY A 48 8.31 -2.27 -2.84
CA GLY A 48 8.20 -0.85 -2.56
C GLY A 48 6.76 -0.35 -2.43
N THR A 49 6.51 0.89 -2.86
CA THR A 49 5.16 1.47 -2.89
C THR A 49 4.42 0.94 -4.13
N HIS A 50 3.36 0.19 -3.92
CA HIS A 50 2.66 -0.51 -4.99
C HIS A 50 1.14 -0.57 -4.74
N ILE A 51 0.41 -1.10 -5.69
CA ILE A 51 -1.03 -1.37 -5.64
C ILE A 51 -1.27 -2.86 -5.73
N ASP A 52 -2.12 -3.38 -4.85
CA ASP A 52 -2.67 -4.72 -4.95
C ASP A 52 -3.93 -4.73 -5.80
N ALA A 53 -3.94 -5.59 -6.80
CA ALA A 53 -5.16 -5.86 -7.56
C ALA A 53 -6.01 -6.92 -6.83
N PRO A 54 -7.33 -6.94 -7.01
CA PRO A 54 -8.20 -7.97 -6.41
C PRO A 54 -7.75 -9.41 -6.65
N TYR A 55 -7.04 -9.67 -7.76
CA TYR A 55 -6.47 -10.97 -8.09
C TYR A 55 -5.44 -11.46 -7.05
N HIS A 56 -4.85 -10.56 -6.27
CA HIS A 56 -3.89 -10.95 -5.23
C HIS A 56 -4.49 -11.95 -4.23
N PHE A 57 -5.74 -11.74 -3.82
CA PHE A 57 -6.45 -12.63 -2.87
C PHE A 57 -7.64 -13.38 -3.48
N LEU A 58 -8.15 -12.95 -4.62
CA LEU A 58 -9.35 -13.51 -5.23
C LEU A 58 -9.02 -14.24 -6.52
N LYS A 59 -9.18 -15.56 -6.56
CA LYS A 59 -8.88 -16.41 -7.73
C LYS A 59 -9.48 -15.89 -9.06
N LYS A 60 -10.65 -15.26 -9.01
CA LYS A 60 -11.33 -14.65 -10.15
C LYS A 60 -11.31 -13.12 -10.07
N GLY A 61 -10.45 -12.54 -9.25
CA GLY A 61 -10.32 -11.10 -9.11
C GLY A 61 -9.73 -10.44 -10.36
N GLN A 62 -9.99 -9.16 -10.53
CA GLN A 62 -9.40 -8.33 -11.57
C GLN A 62 -7.87 -8.27 -11.39
N LYS A 63 -7.13 -8.49 -12.49
CA LYS A 63 -5.67 -8.30 -12.53
C LYS A 63 -5.33 -6.83 -12.74
N ILE A 64 -4.12 -6.42 -12.40
CA ILE A 64 -3.70 -5.01 -12.46
C ILE A 64 -3.89 -4.39 -13.85
N HIS A 65 -3.58 -5.09 -14.92
CA HIS A 65 -3.74 -4.61 -16.30
C HIS A 65 -5.21 -4.48 -16.76
N GLN A 66 -6.14 -5.03 -15.99
CA GLN A 66 -7.58 -4.94 -16.24
C GLN A 66 -8.22 -3.76 -15.47
N ILE A 67 -7.49 -3.14 -14.55
CA ILE A 67 -7.98 -1.99 -13.80
C ILE A 67 -7.88 -0.76 -14.70
N VAL A 68 -9.01 -0.09 -14.89
CA VAL A 68 -9.06 1.13 -15.70
C VAL A 68 -8.21 2.21 -15.02
N THR A 69 -7.24 2.77 -15.74
CA THR A 69 -6.27 3.74 -15.22
C THR A 69 -6.93 4.94 -14.54
N LYS A 70 -8.10 5.39 -15.04
CA LYS A 70 -8.88 6.47 -14.43
C LYS A 70 -9.20 6.22 -12.95
N ARG A 71 -9.30 4.95 -12.52
CA ARG A 71 -9.53 4.60 -11.11
C ARG A 71 -8.31 4.85 -10.22
N LEU A 72 -7.14 4.98 -10.80
CA LEU A 72 -5.88 5.18 -10.10
C LEU A 72 -5.47 6.66 -9.99
N VAL A 73 -6.19 7.54 -10.69
CA VAL A 73 -5.97 8.99 -10.65
C VAL A 73 -7.22 9.65 -10.09
N THR A 74 -7.23 9.86 -8.78
CA THR A 74 -8.42 10.32 -8.04
C THR A 74 -8.04 11.31 -6.96
N GLU A 75 -9.02 12.09 -6.54
CA GLU A 75 -8.94 12.81 -5.27
C GLU A 75 -8.99 11.82 -4.11
N ALA A 76 -8.26 12.12 -3.03
CA ALA A 76 -8.18 11.24 -1.88
C ALA A 76 -8.47 11.97 -0.57
N VAL A 77 -9.21 11.30 0.31
CA VAL A 77 -9.39 11.71 1.70
C VAL A 77 -8.24 11.17 2.53
N LEU A 78 -7.42 12.07 3.09
CA LEU A 78 -6.32 11.69 3.98
C LEU A 78 -6.76 11.65 5.44
N ILE A 79 -6.78 10.46 6.03
CA ILE A 79 -7.09 10.25 7.45
C ILE A 79 -5.78 10.11 8.23
N LYS A 80 -5.42 11.18 8.95
CA LYS A 80 -4.27 11.14 9.86
C LYS A 80 -4.69 10.52 11.19
N ILE A 81 -4.20 9.31 11.46
CA ILE A 81 -4.50 8.56 12.68
C ILE A 81 -3.29 7.82 13.20
N ARG A 82 -2.74 8.25 14.32
CA ARG A 82 -1.57 7.59 14.93
C ARG A 82 -1.94 6.19 15.42
N LYS A 83 -1.24 5.20 14.90
CA LYS A 83 -1.35 3.80 15.31
C LYS A 83 0.05 3.21 15.52
N GLY A 84 0.22 2.48 16.60
CA GLY A 84 1.45 1.76 16.90
C GLY A 84 1.38 0.28 16.51
N SER A 85 2.35 -0.49 17.02
CA SER A 85 2.40 -1.95 16.84
C SER A 85 1.07 -2.62 17.14
N ASP A 86 0.63 -3.46 16.22
CA ASP A 86 -0.56 -4.31 16.37
C ASP A 86 -1.87 -3.58 16.70
N GLN A 87 -1.93 -2.27 16.43
CA GLN A 87 -3.14 -1.47 16.66
C GLN A 87 -4.00 -1.40 15.41
N SER A 88 -5.30 -1.68 15.58
CA SER A 88 -6.26 -1.60 14.50
C SER A 88 -6.77 -0.17 14.28
N ILE A 89 -6.98 0.17 13.01
CA ILE A 89 -7.87 1.25 12.60
C ILE A 89 -9.29 0.69 12.60
N THR A 90 -10.16 1.22 13.43
CA THR A 90 -11.52 0.71 13.62
C THR A 90 -12.54 1.52 12.83
N LYS A 91 -13.76 0.97 12.66
CA LYS A 91 -14.91 1.73 12.15
C LYS A 91 -15.13 3.02 12.95
N THR A 92 -15.04 2.93 14.28
CA THR A 92 -15.22 4.09 15.17
C THR A 92 -14.18 5.18 14.93
N ASP A 93 -12.94 4.81 14.56
CA ASP A 93 -11.92 5.79 14.21
C ASP A 93 -12.31 6.58 12.95
N ILE A 94 -12.85 5.89 11.94
CA ILE A 94 -13.31 6.50 10.70
C ILE A 94 -14.55 7.39 10.98
N GLU A 95 -15.50 6.91 11.76
CA GLU A 95 -16.70 7.68 12.13
C GLU A 95 -16.36 8.95 12.92
N LYS A 96 -15.35 8.90 13.81
CA LYS A 96 -14.84 10.09 14.50
C LYS A 96 -14.25 11.10 13.54
N PHE A 97 -13.50 10.62 12.54
CA PHE A 97 -12.99 11.49 11.49
C PHE A 97 -14.13 12.15 10.72
N GLU A 98 -15.12 11.37 10.28
CA GLU A 98 -16.28 11.89 9.55
C GLU A 98 -17.12 12.90 10.36
N LYS A 99 -17.26 12.66 11.66
CA LYS A 99 -17.97 13.60 12.56
C LYS A 99 -17.29 14.97 12.60
N LYS A 100 -15.95 14.99 12.46
CA LYS A 100 -15.16 16.22 12.55
C LYS A 100 -14.97 16.92 11.21
N HIS A 101 -14.88 16.17 10.13
CA HIS A 101 -14.43 16.68 8.82
C HIS A 101 -15.48 16.55 7.71
N GLY A 102 -16.62 15.96 7.99
CA GLY A 102 -17.65 15.62 7.00
C GLY A 102 -17.58 14.16 6.56
N LYS A 103 -18.66 13.68 5.97
CA LYS A 103 -18.79 12.31 5.49
C LYS A 103 -17.84 12.06 4.33
N ILE A 104 -17.30 10.85 4.29
CA ILE A 104 -16.55 10.35 3.13
C ILE A 104 -17.57 9.94 2.08
N ASP A 105 -17.46 10.49 0.90
CA ASP A 105 -18.37 10.19 -0.20
C ASP A 105 -18.16 8.79 -0.75
N ASP A 106 -19.22 8.17 -1.23
CA ASP A 106 -19.16 6.87 -1.91
C ASP A 106 -18.25 6.96 -3.14
N GLY A 107 -17.44 5.94 -3.35
CA GLY A 107 -16.50 5.89 -4.46
C GLY A 107 -15.20 6.69 -4.26
N SER A 108 -15.01 7.35 -3.11
CA SER A 108 -13.76 8.06 -2.80
C SER A 108 -12.55 7.13 -2.72
N THR A 109 -11.36 7.72 -2.83
CA THR A 109 -10.11 7.10 -2.37
C THR A 109 -9.82 7.53 -0.93
N VAL A 110 -9.44 6.58 -0.08
CA VAL A 110 -9.10 6.86 1.33
C VAL A 110 -7.67 6.45 1.61
N ILE A 111 -6.88 7.35 2.18
CA ILE A 111 -5.47 7.09 2.56
C ILE A 111 -5.33 7.26 4.07
N PHE A 112 -4.83 6.22 4.73
CA PHE A 112 -4.52 6.24 6.16
C PHE A 112 -3.06 6.58 6.38
N HIS A 113 -2.80 7.65 7.12
CA HIS A 113 -1.47 8.01 7.58
C HIS A 113 -1.34 7.68 9.08
N THR A 114 -0.77 6.53 9.39
CA THR A 114 -0.60 6.03 10.75
C THR A 114 0.67 6.53 11.40
N GLY A 115 1.67 6.89 10.61
CA GLY A 115 3.03 7.22 11.03
C GLY A 115 3.93 5.99 11.15
N TRP A 116 3.49 4.81 10.64
CA TRP A 116 4.24 3.56 10.72
C TRP A 116 5.46 3.53 9.78
N GLN A 117 5.45 4.29 8.70
CA GLN A 117 6.56 4.39 7.75
C GLN A 117 7.92 4.71 8.43
N LYS A 118 7.91 5.32 9.61
CA LYS A 118 9.11 5.61 10.41
C LYS A 118 9.84 4.35 10.90
N ASN A 119 9.20 3.20 10.78
CA ASN A 119 9.74 1.92 11.22
C ASN A 119 10.26 1.08 10.04
N LEU A 120 10.37 1.62 8.84
CA LEU A 120 10.70 0.91 7.61
C LEU A 120 11.94 0.02 7.75
N GLU A 121 12.99 0.50 8.42
CA GLU A 121 14.25 -0.23 8.60
C GLU A 121 14.24 -1.22 9.78
N LYS A 122 13.16 -1.23 10.57
CA LYS A 122 13.07 -2.12 11.74
C LYS A 122 12.60 -3.51 11.33
N LYS A 123 13.18 -4.54 11.93
CA LYS A 123 12.74 -5.95 11.75
C LYS A 123 11.23 -6.16 12.01
N SER A 124 10.64 -5.33 12.88
CA SER A 124 9.21 -5.39 13.20
C SER A 124 8.29 -4.74 12.17
N TYR A 125 8.83 -4.07 11.14
CA TYR A 125 8.05 -3.29 10.19
C TYR A 125 6.93 -4.11 9.54
N PHE A 126 7.25 -5.31 9.05
CA PHE A 126 6.31 -6.18 8.34
C PHE A 126 5.44 -7.08 9.24
N VAL A 127 5.84 -7.28 10.51
CA VAL A 127 5.19 -8.28 11.38
C VAL A 127 4.40 -7.69 12.54
N LYS A 128 4.51 -6.36 12.74
CA LYS A 128 3.80 -5.64 13.82
C LYS A 128 3.09 -4.38 13.33
N ASN A 129 2.90 -4.25 12.03
CA ASN A 129 2.28 -3.07 11.47
C ASN A 129 0.82 -2.92 11.90
N PRO A 130 0.36 -1.65 12.05
CA PRO A 130 -1.06 -1.37 12.16
C PRO A 130 -1.76 -1.67 10.84
N GLY A 131 -3.05 -1.94 10.92
CA GLY A 131 -3.89 -2.19 9.76
C GLY A 131 -5.36 -1.95 10.09
N LEU A 132 -6.24 -2.22 9.15
CA LEU A 132 -7.68 -2.11 9.37
C LEU A 132 -8.19 -3.25 10.26
N SER A 133 -9.26 -2.97 10.97
CA SER A 133 -10.10 -4.02 11.54
C SER A 133 -11.13 -4.49 10.51
N LYS A 134 -11.67 -5.70 10.67
CA LYS A 134 -12.79 -6.20 9.85
C LYS A 134 -13.99 -5.24 9.82
N SER A 135 -14.27 -4.56 10.93
CA SER A 135 -15.37 -3.60 10.98
C SER A 135 -15.08 -2.35 10.14
N ALA A 136 -13.83 -1.88 10.11
CA ALA A 136 -13.42 -0.77 9.26
C ALA A 136 -13.48 -1.15 7.77
N ALA A 137 -12.96 -2.32 7.42
CA ALA A 137 -13.01 -2.83 6.04
C ALA A 137 -14.46 -2.95 5.53
N LYS A 138 -15.35 -3.56 6.32
CA LYS A 138 -16.78 -3.65 5.99
C LYS A 138 -17.43 -2.28 5.84
N TYR A 139 -17.05 -1.31 6.68
CA TYR A 139 -17.58 0.04 6.59
C TYR A 139 -17.14 0.74 5.30
N LEU A 140 -15.85 0.66 4.94
CA LEU A 140 -15.33 1.22 3.69
C LEU A 140 -15.94 0.54 2.46
N THR A 141 -16.11 -0.79 2.51
CA THR A 141 -16.77 -1.55 1.44
C THR A 141 -18.23 -1.11 1.27
N SER A 142 -18.97 -0.87 2.37
CA SER A 142 -20.37 -0.41 2.29
C SER A 142 -20.49 0.98 1.64
N LYS A 143 -19.44 1.79 1.70
CA LYS A 143 -19.32 3.09 1.00
C LYS A 143 -18.77 2.96 -0.41
N LYS A 144 -18.56 1.74 -0.91
CA LYS A 144 -18.01 1.48 -2.25
C LYS A 144 -16.71 2.25 -2.52
N ILE A 145 -15.85 2.39 -1.49
CA ILE A 145 -14.57 3.10 -1.62
C ILE A 145 -13.78 2.51 -2.80
N ASN A 146 -13.27 3.40 -3.64
CA ASN A 146 -12.58 3.03 -4.87
C ASN A 146 -11.18 2.45 -4.61
N LEU A 147 -10.42 3.08 -3.72
CA LEU A 147 -9.05 2.70 -3.39
C LEU A 147 -8.80 2.99 -1.91
N VAL A 148 -8.09 2.10 -1.24
CA VAL A 148 -7.59 2.30 0.12
C VAL A 148 -6.07 2.28 0.09
N GLY A 149 -5.44 3.28 0.68
CA GLY A 149 -3.98 3.35 0.88
C GLY A 149 -3.62 3.45 2.35
N ILE A 150 -2.42 3.00 2.68
CA ILE A 150 -1.87 3.08 4.04
C ILE A 150 -0.34 3.22 3.98
N ASP A 151 0.23 3.87 4.98
CA ASP A 151 1.68 4.05 5.14
C ASP A 151 2.36 2.91 5.90
N SER A 152 1.79 1.72 5.83
CA SER A 152 2.31 0.47 6.41
C SER A 152 2.45 -0.60 5.31
N PRO A 153 3.16 -1.70 5.57
CA PRO A 153 3.42 -2.70 4.55
C PRO A 153 2.20 -3.52 4.13
N SER A 154 1.12 -3.45 4.89
CA SER A 154 -0.14 -4.14 4.58
C SER A 154 -1.32 -3.35 5.12
N ILE A 155 -2.48 -3.53 4.48
CA ILE A 155 -3.77 -3.07 4.99
C ILE A 155 -4.25 -3.93 6.16
N ASP A 156 -3.83 -5.20 6.23
CA ASP A 156 -4.05 -6.09 7.36
C ASP A 156 -3.08 -5.79 8.50
N LEU A 157 -3.45 -6.19 9.71
CA LEU A 157 -2.54 -6.15 10.87
C LEU A 157 -1.36 -7.09 10.64
N GLY A 158 -0.15 -6.69 11.08
CA GLY A 158 1.06 -7.50 10.93
C GLY A 158 1.00 -8.87 11.58
N LYS A 159 0.15 -9.05 12.58
CA LYS A 159 -0.11 -10.34 13.23
C LYS A 159 -1.25 -11.16 12.60
N ASP A 160 -1.92 -10.64 11.58
CA ASP A 160 -3.01 -11.35 10.89
C ASP A 160 -2.43 -12.19 9.75
N ASP A 161 -2.17 -13.46 10.04
CA ASP A 161 -1.67 -14.44 9.09
C ASP A 161 -2.73 -14.95 8.11
N LYS A 162 -4.00 -14.56 8.29
CA LYS A 162 -5.14 -14.96 7.47
C LYS A 162 -5.57 -13.89 6.46
N PHE A 163 -4.94 -12.71 6.49
CA PHE A 163 -5.28 -11.60 5.60
C PHE A 163 -6.81 -11.37 5.55
N SER A 164 -7.38 -11.03 6.70
CA SER A 164 -8.83 -11.09 6.91
C SER A 164 -9.57 -9.78 6.65
N VAL A 165 -8.89 -8.76 6.10
CA VAL A 165 -9.42 -7.43 5.77
C VAL A 165 -9.75 -7.23 4.29
#